data_4762314ff248b7858ab8e977e5802451
#
_entry.id   4762314ff248b7858ab8e977e5802451
#
_cell.length_a   1.000
_cell.length_b   1.000
_cell.length_c   1.000
_cell.angle_alpha   90.00
_cell.angle_beta   90.00
_cell.angle_gamma   90.00
#
_symmetry.space_group_name_H-M   'P 1'
#
loop_
_entity.id
_entity.type
_entity.pdbx_description
1 polymer ?
#
loop_
_entity_poly.entity_id
_entity_poly.type
_entity_poly.pdbx_seq_one_letter_code
_entity_poly.pdbx_strand_id
1 'polypeptide(L)'
;MTHLRIVCVHVDKRSKQADYDVFRMAWKALIQRFANTIASRNFPRASLQHETGMIFPDRTDEARVERLLGKMRRFNPIPNRAEYARGYRNIPLDQVIEYPSFRDSHRSQFIQAADLAAFLMYQELAPSAYMRRKGAQSYSARLTPILCDSASRTDPRGIVRL
;
A
#
# COMPACT_ATOMS: atom_id res chain seq x y z
N MET A 1 6.95 -4.44 -21.41
CA MET A 1 6.25 -4.92 -20.20
C MET A 1 6.75 -4.16 -18.99
N THR A 2 5.88 -3.49 -18.28
CA THR A 2 6.26 -2.75 -17.06
C THR A 2 6.51 -3.73 -15.92
N HIS A 3 7.69 -3.63 -15.28
CA HIS A 3 8.05 -4.42 -14.09
C HIS A 3 7.59 -3.74 -12.79
N LEU A 4 6.84 -2.65 -12.89
CA LEU A 4 6.38 -1.85 -11.77
C LEU A 4 4.90 -2.16 -11.48
N ARG A 5 4.57 -2.21 -10.18
CA ARG A 5 3.18 -2.20 -9.70
C ARG A 5 3.02 -1.16 -8.60
N ILE A 6 1.90 -0.48 -8.61
CA ILE A 6 1.51 0.48 -7.58
C ILE A 6 0.38 -0.15 -6.75
N VAL A 7 0.59 -0.26 -5.45
CA VAL A 7 -0.46 -0.56 -4.46
C VAL A 7 -0.83 0.76 -3.79
N CYS A 8 -2.10 1.13 -3.88
CA CYS A 8 -2.61 2.37 -3.31
C CYS A 8 -3.54 2.08 -2.14
N VAL A 9 -3.30 2.75 -1.01
CA VAL A 9 -4.18 2.74 0.16
C VAL A 9 -4.71 4.15 0.39
N HIS A 10 -6.03 4.30 0.41
CA HIS A 10 -6.72 5.56 0.66
C HIS A 10 -7.49 5.50 1.97
N VAL A 11 -7.33 6.52 2.81
CA VAL A 11 -8.08 6.67 4.07
C VAL A 11 -8.93 7.93 4.01
N ASP A 12 -10.26 7.77 4.05
CA ASP A 12 -11.17 8.91 4.20
C ASP A 12 -11.37 9.21 5.69
N LYS A 13 -10.68 10.25 6.15
CA LYS A 13 -10.74 10.67 7.56
C LYS A 13 -12.10 11.17 8.01
N ARG A 14 -12.95 11.65 7.09
CA ARG A 14 -14.26 12.24 7.40
C ARG A 14 -15.22 11.22 8.02
N SER A 15 -15.03 9.95 7.72
CA SER A 15 -15.84 8.83 8.22
C SER A 15 -15.24 8.14 9.45
N LYS A 16 -14.11 8.64 9.98
CA LYS A 16 -13.37 8.00 11.08
C LYS A 16 -13.57 8.73 12.40
N GLN A 17 -13.48 7.98 13.49
CA GLN A 17 -13.43 8.53 14.83
C GLN A 17 -12.15 9.35 15.04
N ALA A 18 -12.18 10.29 15.99
CA ALA A 18 -11.07 11.22 16.22
C ALA A 18 -9.76 10.52 16.65
N ASP A 19 -9.86 9.37 17.30
CA ASP A 19 -8.73 8.55 17.78
C ASP A 19 -8.22 7.54 16.73
N TYR A 20 -8.79 7.54 15.52
CA TYR A 20 -8.37 6.60 14.47
C TYR A 20 -6.93 6.85 14.02
N ASP A 21 -6.04 5.89 14.31
CA ASP A 21 -4.63 5.95 13.91
C ASP A 21 -4.47 5.67 12.41
N VAL A 22 -4.62 6.74 11.62
CA VAL A 22 -4.49 6.70 10.14
C VAL A 22 -3.16 6.12 9.70
N PHE A 23 -2.06 6.55 10.34
CA PHE A 23 -0.73 6.09 9.99
C PHE A 23 -0.61 4.57 10.14
N ARG A 24 -0.95 4.06 11.31
CA ARG A 24 -0.87 2.62 11.61
C ARG A 24 -1.76 1.81 10.67
N MET A 25 -2.98 2.26 10.44
CA MET A 25 -3.95 1.51 9.63
C MET A 25 -3.57 1.51 8.14
N ALA A 26 -3.12 2.65 7.61
CA ALA A 26 -2.67 2.75 6.23
C ALA A 26 -1.42 1.90 5.98
N TRP A 27 -0.40 2.01 6.84
CA TRP A 27 0.81 1.20 6.75
C TRP A 27 0.53 -0.30 6.91
N LYS A 28 -0.31 -0.67 7.88
CA LYS A 28 -0.72 -2.07 8.05
C LYS A 28 -1.37 -2.63 6.78
N ALA A 29 -2.31 -1.89 6.20
CA ALA A 29 -2.97 -2.32 4.97
C ALA A 29 -1.99 -2.41 3.80
N LEU A 30 -1.11 -1.41 3.62
CA LEU A 30 -0.10 -1.40 2.57
C LEU A 30 0.84 -2.61 2.67
N ILE A 31 1.38 -2.86 3.85
CA ILE A 31 2.29 -4.00 4.10
C ILE A 31 1.57 -5.33 3.87
N GLN A 32 0.34 -5.49 4.34
CA GLN A 32 -0.46 -6.69 4.09
C GLN A 32 -0.68 -6.93 2.59
N ARG A 33 -1.00 -5.87 1.83
CA ARG A 33 -1.20 -5.99 0.38
C ARG A 33 0.10 -6.31 -0.34
N PHE A 34 1.21 -5.71 0.06
CA PHE A 34 2.53 -6.02 -0.46
C PHE A 34 2.89 -7.49 -0.22
N ALA A 35 2.79 -7.98 1.02
CA ALA A 35 3.05 -9.37 1.35
C ALA A 35 2.12 -10.35 0.59
N ASN A 36 0.82 -10.04 0.49
CA ASN A 36 -0.12 -10.84 -0.28
C ASN A 36 0.21 -10.85 -1.78
N THR A 37 0.68 -9.74 -2.34
CA THR A 37 1.06 -9.65 -3.76
C THR A 37 2.26 -10.55 -4.06
N ILE A 38 3.24 -10.61 -3.15
CA ILE A 38 4.38 -11.54 -3.24
C ILE A 38 3.88 -12.99 -3.11
N ALA A 39 3.16 -13.30 -2.04
CA ALA A 39 2.68 -14.65 -1.76
C ALA A 39 1.78 -15.21 -2.89
N SER A 40 0.99 -14.36 -3.53
CA SER A 40 0.12 -14.73 -4.65
C SER A 40 0.79 -14.63 -6.02
N ARG A 41 2.09 -14.28 -6.08
CA ARG A 41 2.87 -14.10 -7.32
C ARG A 41 2.24 -13.11 -8.31
N ASN A 42 1.62 -12.06 -7.82
CA ASN A 42 0.94 -11.05 -8.64
C ASN A 42 1.88 -9.94 -9.14
N PHE A 43 3.19 -10.03 -8.83
CA PHE A 43 4.20 -9.18 -9.46
C PHE A 43 4.56 -9.71 -10.86
N PRO A 44 4.85 -8.81 -11.82
CA PRO A 44 5.30 -9.23 -13.15
C PRO A 44 6.55 -10.11 -13.06
N ARG A 45 6.53 -11.24 -13.73
CA ARG A 45 7.64 -12.22 -13.76
C ARG A 45 7.96 -12.90 -12.41
N ALA A 46 7.06 -12.87 -11.46
CA ALA A 46 7.23 -13.67 -10.25
C ALA A 46 7.31 -15.16 -10.63
N SER A 47 8.49 -15.75 -10.51
CA SER A 47 8.75 -17.13 -10.93
C SER A 47 9.18 -18.03 -9.80
N LEU A 48 9.73 -17.48 -8.72
CA LEU A 48 10.30 -18.25 -7.62
C LEU A 48 9.27 -18.57 -6.54
N GLN A 49 9.39 -19.76 -5.95
CA GLN A 49 8.45 -20.22 -4.92
C GLN A 49 8.60 -19.49 -3.58
N HIS A 50 9.77 -18.89 -3.33
CA HIS A 50 10.12 -18.26 -2.05
C HIS A 50 10.64 -16.83 -2.23
N GLU A 51 9.92 -16.04 -3.04
CA GLU A 51 10.28 -14.63 -3.16
C GLU A 51 10.00 -13.89 -1.87
N THR A 52 10.94 -13.02 -1.50
CA THR A 52 10.80 -12.08 -0.39
C THR A 52 10.91 -10.64 -0.91
N GLY A 53 10.29 -9.71 -0.21
CA GLY A 53 10.32 -8.30 -0.56
C GLY A 53 10.99 -7.45 0.52
N MET A 54 11.67 -6.39 0.10
CA MET A 54 12.22 -5.38 0.99
C MET A 54 11.38 -4.11 0.92
N ILE A 55 11.21 -3.43 2.06
CA ILE A 55 10.48 -2.17 2.16
C ILE A 55 11.50 -1.04 2.29
N PHE A 56 11.35 -0.02 1.44
CA PHE A 56 12.15 1.21 1.45
C PHE A 56 11.23 2.40 1.77
N PRO A 57 10.95 2.69 3.04
CA PRO A 57 10.16 3.85 3.41
C PRO A 57 10.97 5.14 3.29
N ASP A 58 10.27 6.26 3.14
CA ASP A 58 10.86 7.57 3.43
C ASP A 58 11.21 7.69 4.92
N ARG A 59 12.16 8.57 5.25
CA ARG A 59 12.61 8.88 6.62
C ARG A 59 11.56 9.62 7.43
N THR A 60 10.36 9.07 7.52
CA THR A 60 9.28 9.62 8.30
C THR A 60 8.80 8.58 9.31
N ASP A 61 8.85 8.91 10.60
CA ASP A 61 8.36 8.03 11.66
C ASP A 61 8.99 6.61 11.70
N GLU A 62 10.31 6.51 11.49
CA GLU A 62 11.06 5.25 11.41
C GLU A 62 10.69 4.28 12.54
N ALA A 63 10.72 4.74 13.79
CA ALA A 63 10.40 3.92 14.95
C ALA A 63 8.94 3.39 14.96
N ARG A 64 8.00 4.09 14.33
CA ARG A 64 6.61 3.61 14.23
C ARG A 64 6.48 2.52 13.18
N VAL A 65 7.17 2.66 12.04
CA VAL A 65 7.18 1.64 10.97
C VAL A 65 7.85 0.37 11.49
N GLU A 66 9.01 0.46 12.13
CA GLU A 66 9.72 -0.68 12.71
C GLU A 66 8.89 -1.42 13.76
N ARG A 67 8.28 -0.68 14.70
CA ARG A 67 7.39 -1.28 15.70
C ARG A 67 6.18 -1.97 15.07
N LEU A 68 5.62 -1.39 14.02
CA LEU A 68 4.49 -1.99 13.30
C LEU A 68 4.92 -3.29 12.62
N LEU A 69 6.03 -3.29 11.87
CA LEU A 69 6.57 -4.49 11.22
C LEU A 69 6.90 -5.58 12.23
N GLY A 70 7.56 -5.24 13.34
CA GLY A 70 7.87 -6.19 14.40
C GLY A 70 6.61 -6.81 15.04
N LYS A 71 5.53 -6.05 15.16
CA LYS A 71 4.23 -6.58 15.61
C LYS A 71 3.61 -7.51 14.57
N MET A 72 3.59 -7.10 13.30
CA MET A 72 2.95 -7.86 12.23
C MET A 72 3.67 -9.19 11.93
N ARG A 73 4.96 -9.30 12.20
CA ARG A 73 5.69 -10.57 12.11
C ARG A 73 5.24 -11.61 13.11
N ARG A 74 4.84 -11.18 14.28
CA ARG A 74 4.36 -12.08 15.35
C ARG A 74 2.86 -12.26 15.30
N PHE A 75 2.15 -11.15 15.05
CA PHE A 75 0.70 -11.11 15.09
C PHE A 75 0.15 -10.16 14.01
N ASN A 76 -0.30 -10.76 12.91
CA ASN A 76 -0.90 -10.07 11.77
C ASN A 76 -2.28 -10.67 11.48
N PRO A 77 -3.32 -10.30 12.26
CA PRO A 77 -4.65 -10.83 12.10
C PRO A 77 -5.27 -10.35 10.80
N ILE A 78 -5.69 -11.30 9.96
CA ILE A 78 -6.39 -11.08 8.72
C ILE A 78 -7.79 -11.69 8.84
N PRO A 79 -8.85 -10.95 8.48
CA PRO A 79 -10.20 -11.50 8.50
C PRO A 79 -10.30 -12.78 7.67
N ASN A 80 -11.01 -13.77 8.19
CA ASN A 80 -11.33 -14.96 7.42
C ASN A 80 -12.18 -14.56 6.22
N ARG A 81 -12.11 -15.37 5.16
CA ARG A 81 -13.09 -15.26 4.09
C ARG A 81 -14.47 -15.63 4.65
N ALA A 82 -15.50 -14.90 4.25
CA ALA A 82 -16.87 -15.14 4.72
C ALA A 82 -17.33 -16.59 4.55
N GLU A 83 -16.76 -17.29 3.56
CA GLU A 83 -17.04 -18.70 3.24
C GLU A 83 -16.53 -19.69 4.30
N TYR A 84 -15.55 -19.32 5.14
CA TYR A 84 -14.89 -20.29 6.02
C TYR A 84 -15.23 -20.14 7.51
N ALA A 85 -15.56 -19.00 7.99
CA ALA A 85 -16.10 -18.69 9.32
C ALA A 85 -15.94 -17.18 9.64
N ARG A 86 -16.70 -16.69 10.64
CA ARG A 86 -16.42 -15.39 11.27
C ARG A 86 -15.13 -15.47 12.09
N GLY A 87 -14.32 -14.40 12.07
CA GLY A 87 -13.12 -14.29 12.88
C GLY A 87 -11.88 -13.89 12.07
N TYR A 88 -10.74 -14.10 12.69
CA TYR A 88 -9.43 -13.73 12.15
C TYR A 88 -8.48 -14.91 12.24
N ARG A 89 -7.60 -15.02 11.24
CA ARG A 89 -6.44 -15.92 11.28
C ARG A 89 -5.17 -15.09 11.38
N ASN A 90 -4.20 -15.58 12.12
CA ASN A 90 -2.89 -14.96 12.17
C ASN A 90 -2.07 -15.42 10.97
N ILE A 91 -1.62 -14.47 10.14
CA ILE A 91 -0.70 -14.73 9.02
C ILE A 91 0.53 -13.84 9.23
N PRO A 92 1.59 -14.34 9.87
CA PRO A 92 2.84 -13.60 10.04
C PRO A 92 3.42 -13.13 8.70
N LEU A 93 4.24 -12.08 8.76
CA LEU A 93 4.88 -11.50 7.57
C LEU A 93 6.18 -12.26 7.24
N ASP A 94 6.08 -13.40 6.58
CA ASP A 94 7.25 -14.21 6.21
C ASP A 94 7.89 -13.74 4.89
N GLN A 95 7.12 -13.04 4.05
CA GLN A 95 7.57 -12.57 2.74
C GLN A 95 8.28 -11.21 2.78
N VAL A 96 8.38 -10.57 3.93
CA VAL A 96 9.02 -9.26 4.08
C VAL A 96 10.34 -9.40 4.83
N ILE A 97 11.44 -8.94 4.20
CA ILE A 97 12.78 -8.94 4.80
C ILE A 97 12.79 -8.12 6.10
N GLU A 98 13.58 -8.53 7.04
CA GLU A 98 13.48 -8.22 8.46
C GLU A 98 13.46 -6.74 8.82
N TYR A 99 14.32 -5.94 8.23
CA TYR A 99 14.40 -4.51 8.53
C TYR A 99 14.07 -3.66 7.31
N PRO A 100 13.21 -2.62 7.48
CA PRO A 100 13.01 -1.64 6.42
C PRO A 100 14.30 -0.82 6.23
N SER A 101 14.62 -0.49 4.99
CA SER A 101 15.75 0.37 4.69
C SER A 101 15.25 1.78 4.39
N PHE A 102 15.28 2.66 5.38
CA PHE A 102 14.82 4.04 5.24
C PHE A 102 15.69 4.83 4.27
N ARG A 103 15.05 5.60 3.42
CA ARG A 103 15.71 6.40 2.38
C ARG A 103 15.29 7.86 2.50
N ASP A 104 16.22 8.73 2.15
CA ASP A 104 15.95 10.15 1.99
C ASP A 104 15.24 10.37 0.65
N SER A 105 14.03 10.96 0.69
CA SER A 105 13.23 11.24 -0.51
C SER A 105 13.96 12.15 -1.50
N HIS A 106 14.79 13.06 -1.04
CA HIS A 106 15.59 13.92 -1.92
C HIS A 106 16.59 13.14 -2.78
N ARG A 107 16.98 11.95 -2.36
CA ARG A 107 18.00 11.11 -3.03
C ARG A 107 17.43 9.83 -3.64
N SER A 108 16.15 9.56 -3.46
CA SER A 108 15.52 8.33 -3.93
C SER A 108 14.43 8.61 -4.97
N GLN A 109 14.75 8.34 -6.23
CA GLN A 109 13.78 8.47 -7.33
C GLN A 109 12.54 7.57 -7.14
N PHE A 110 12.68 6.39 -6.51
CA PHE A 110 11.55 5.51 -6.24
C PHE A 110 10.60 6.10 -5.20
N ILE A 111 11.12 6.75 -4.16
CA ILE A 111 10.26 7.43 -3.17
C ILE A 111 9.58 8.63 -3.81
N GLN A 112 10.29 9.45 -4.58
CA GLN A 112 9.69 10.56 -5.34
C GLN A 112 8.60 10.07 -6.31
N ALA A 113 8.80 8.94 -6.97
CA ALA A 113 7.79 8.36 -7.84
C ALA A 113 6.57 7.87 -7.06
N ALA A 114 6.76 7.31 -5.86
CA ALA A 114 5.67 6.90 -4.97
C ALA A 114 4.88 8.11 -4.47
N ASP A 115 5.55 9.20 -4.10
CA ASP A 115 4.93 10.46 -3.69
C ASP A 115 4.11 11.08 -4.82
N LEU A 116 4.67 11.11 -6.03
CA LEU A 116 3.95 11.59 -7.20
C LEU A 116 2.70 10.75 -7.48
N ALA A 117 2.82 9.42 -7.39
CA ALA A 117 1.67 8.53 -7.57
C ALA A 117 0.60 8.79 -6.49
N ALA A 118 0.99 8.89 -5.22
CA ALA A 118 0.09 9.21 -4.13
C ALA A 118 -0.59 10.58 -4.32
N PHE A 119 0.15 11.60 -4.74
CA PHE A 119 -0.38 12.91 -5.06
C PHE A 119 -1.43 12.85 -6.18
N LEU A 120 -1.14 12.19 -7.30
CA LEU A 120 -2.06 12.08 -8.42
C LEU A 120 -3.35 11.35 -8.03
N MET A 121 -3.24 10.25 -7.27
CA MET A 121 -4.40 9.51 -6.76
C MET A 121 -5.22 10.36 -5.79
N TYR A 122 -4.57 11.15 -4.92
CA TYR A 122 -5.25 12.06 -4.02
C TYR A 122 -6.00 13.17 -4.79
N GLN A 123 -5.37 13.76 -5.81
CA GLN A 123 -6.00 14.82 -6.62
C GLN A 123 -7.18 14.32 -7.47
N GLU A 124 -7.25 13.04 -7.77
CA GLU A 124 -8.45 12.45 -8.38
C GLU A 124 -9.63 12.45 -7.40
N LEU A 125 -9.38 12.09 -6.13
CA LEU A 125 -10.42 11.94 -5.10
C LEU A 125 -10.83 13.27 -4.48
N ALA A 126 -9.89 14.18 -4.30
CA ALA A 126 -10.06 15.48 -3.67
C ALA A 126 -9.24 16.56 -4.40
N PRO A 127 -9.63 16.91 -5.64
CA PRO A 127 -8.83 17.83 -6.45
C PRO A 127 -8.80 19.23 -5.85
N SER A 128 -7.60 19.81 -5.77
CA SER A 128 -7.41 21.21 -5.41
C SER A 128 -8.05 22.15 -6.46
N ALA A 129 -8.33 23.38 -6.07
CA ALA A 129 -8.86 24.39 -7.00
C ALA A 129 -7.93 24.59 -8.22
N TYR A 130 -6.62 24.53 -8.01
CA TYR A 130 -5.63 24.60 -9.07
C TYR A 130 -5.75 23.41 -10.04
N MET A 131 -5.80 22.18 -9.52
CA MET A 131 -5.89 20.96 -10.33
C MET A 131 -7.20 20.91 -11.14
N ARG A 132 -8.33 21.33 -10.54
CA ARG A 132 -9.60 21.44 -11.26
C ARG A 132 -9.51 22.42 -12.42
N ARG A 133 -8.97 23.61 -12.16
CA ARG A 133 -8.81 24.68 -13.17
C ARG A 133 -7.93 24.26 -14.35
N LYS A 134 -6.95 23.38 -14.11
CA LYS A 134 -6.05 22.84 -15.14
C LYS A 134 -6.55 21.54 -15.80
N GLY A 135 -7.71 21.00 -15.38
CA GLY A 135 -8.20 19.71 -15.86
C GLY A 135 -7.28 18.52 -15.52
N ALA A 136 -6.41 18.70 -14.53
CA ALA A 136 -5.32 17.75 -14.24
C ALA A 136 -5.70 16.64 -13.25
N GLN A 137 -6.92 16.63 -12.71
CA GLN A 137 -7.44 15.58 -11.84
C GLN A 137 -7.49 14.20 -12.51
N SER A 138 -7.55 14.16 -13.84
CA SER A 138 -7.60 12.91 -14.62
C SER A 138 -6.21 12.27 -14.88
N TYR A 139 -5.12 12.92 -14.45
CA TYR A 139 -3.77 12.39 -14.71
C TYR A 139 -3.49 11.07 -14.01
N SER A 140 -4.18 10.77 -12.91
CA SER A 140 -4.16 9.45 -12.24
C SER A 140 -4.54 8.30 -13.18
N ALA A 141 -5.37 8.55 -14.20
CA ALA A 141 -5.73 7.54 -15.20
C ALA A 141 -4.51 6.98 -15.94
N ARG A 142 -3.42 7.74 -16.06
CA ARG A 142 -2.15 7.28 -16.65
C ARG A 142 -1.45 6.22 -15.81
N LEU A 143 -1.78 6.11 -14.53
CA LEU A 143 -1.24 5.09 -13.63
C LEU A 143 -1.99 3.75 -13.74
N THR A 144 -3.19 3.73 -14.34
CA THR A 144 -4.04 2.53 -14.45
C THR A 144 -3.30 1.28 -14.94
N PRO A 145 -2.42 1.34 -15.97
CA PRO A 145 -1.73 0.14 -16.47
C PRO A 145 -0.75 -0.50 -15.49
N ILE A 146 -0.35 0.23 -14.44
CA ILE A 146 0.62 -0.21 -13.43
C ILE A 146 0.02 -0.32 -12.03
N LEU A 147 -1.27 -0.04 -11.86
CA LEU A 147 -1.96 -0.32 -10.60
C LEU A 147 -2.05 -1.83 -10.37
N CYS A 148 -1.94 -2.23 -9.11
CA CYS A 148 -2.12 -3.61 -8.68
C CYS A 148 -3.62 -3.86 -8.44
N ASP A 149 -4.35 -4.23 -9.48
CA ASP A 149 -5.80 -4.48 -9.45
C ASP A 149 -6.20 -5.58 -8.45
N SER A 150 -5.33 -6.56 -8.24
CA SER A 150 -5.51 -7.63 -7.25
C SER A 150 -5.38 -7.17 -5.79
N ALA A 151 -4.93 -5.94 -5.52
CA ALA A 151 -4.76 -5.44 -4.16
C ALA A 151 -6.09 -5.17 -3.43
N SER A 152 -7.18 -4.93 -4.16
CA SER A 152 -8.53 -4.78 -3.60
C SER A 152 -9.54 -5.57 -4.44
N ARG A 153 -10.51 -6.20 -3.75
CA ARG A 153 -11.61 -6.90 -4.44
C ARG A 153 -12.82 -6.01 -4.70
N THR A 154 -12.89 -4.89 -4.00
CA THR A 154 -14.04 -3.97 -4.03
C THR A 154 -13.82 -2.78 -4.96
N ASP A 155 -12.59 -2.56 -5.39
CA ASP A 155 -12.24 -1.49 -6.31
C ASP A 155 -11.59 -2.09 -7.56
N PRO A 156 -12.09 -1.82 -8.77
CA PRO A 156 -11.60 -2.45 -10.01
C PRO A 156 -10.16 -2.05 -10.36
N ARG A 157 -9.66 -0.96 -9.78
CA ARG A 157 -8.26 -0.53 -9.93
C ARG A 157 -7.37 -1.02 -8.78
N GLY A 158 -7.91 -1.81 -7.86
CA GLY A 158 -7.17 -2.33 -6.72
C GLY A 158 -6.90 -1.33 -5.60
N ILE A 159 -7.57 -0.17 -5.58
CA ILE A 159 -7.40 0.83 -4.52
C ILE A 159 -8.00 0.30 -3.22
N VAL A 160 -7.18 0.20 -2.19
CA VAL A 160 -7.62 -0.22 -0.85
C VAL A 160 -8.20 0.98 -0.13
N ARG A 161 -9.49 0.95 0.15
CA ARG A 161 -10.20 2.02 0.88
C ARG A 161 -10.42 1.59 2.34
N LEU A 162 -10.01 2.47 3.27
CA LEU A 162 -10.15 2.28 4.72
C LEU A 162 -11.12 3.29 5.32
#